data_fa876ced489e106721f55ca9c284f4c6
#
_entry.id   fa876ced489e106721f55ca9c284f4c6
#
_cell.length_a   1.000
_cell.length_b   1.000
_cell.length_c   1.000
_cell.angle_alpha   90.00
_cell.angle_beta   90.00
_cell.angle_gamma   90.00
#
_symmetry.space_group_name_H-M   'P 1'
#
loop_
_entity.id
_entity.type
_entity.pdbx_description
1 polymer ?
#
loop_
_entity_poly.entity_id
_entity_poly.type
_entity_poly.pdbx_seq_one_letter_code
_entity_poly.pdbx_strand_id
1 'polypeptide(L)'
;MAFEVEFSKRLDLFGAEIFAALNDKKVALEAQGKKLYNLSVGTPDFEPMPHIKQALCDAAMVSENWKYSLRDLLELLDTVCAYYKRRFDVDGITPDQIMSFNGSQDGMGHMGLALLNDGDVVLLPDPCYPVFITGVKLGGGVPYYYHLTKEHNFLPNVKEIPDDVADKAKIMIVSLPANPVGSVGSPELYQEIVDFCNAHKILLIHDNAYSDIIFDGAVGHSI
;
A
#
# COMPACT_ATOMS: atom_id res chain seq x y z
N MET A 1 -3.31 25.95 36.39
CA MET A 1 -2.16 25.36 35.70
C MET A 1 -2.70 24.66 34.47
N ALA A 2 -2.18 24.94 33.27
CA ALA A 2 -2.55 24.19 32.08
C ALA A 2 -1.99 22.77 32.25
N PHE A 3 -2.83 21.77 31.96
CA PHE A 3 -2.40 20.39 31.95
C PHE A 3 -1.59 20.18 30.66
N GLU A 4 -0.36 19.72 30.75
CA GLU A 4 0.49 19.39 29.63
C GLU A 4 0.40 17.89 29.37
N VAL A 5 0.04 17.53 28.13
CA VAL A 5 -0.06 16.13 27.70
C VAL A 5 1.29 15.65 27.20
N GLU A 6 1.83 14.62 27.84
CA GLU A 6 3.02 13.93 27.33
C GLU A 6 2.63 12.95 26.23
N PHE A 7 3.22 13.12 25.04
CA PHE A 7 2.97 12.21 23.91
C PHE A 7 3.75 10.91 24.03
N SER A 8 3.28 9.87 23.35
CA SER A 8 3.99 8.59 23.27
C SER A 8 5.34 8.76 22.59
N LYS A 9 6.38 8.12 23.15
CA LYS A 9 7.72 8.04 22.52
C LYS A 9 7.72 7.38 21.14
N ARG A 10 6.65 6.66 20.78
CA ARG A 10 6.48 6.13 19.43
C ARG A 10 6.42 7.23 18.36
N LEU A 11 5.98 8.43 18.72
CA LEU A 11 5.97 9.57 17.79
C LEU A 11 7.37 10.04 17.42
N ASP A 12 8.37 9.80 18.26
CA ASP A 12 9.77 10.14 17.98
C ASP A 12 10.36 9.30 16.82
N LEU A 13 9.71 8.17 16.48
CA LEU A 13 10.08 7.31 15.35
C LEU A 13 9.71 7.91 13.98
N PHE A 14 8.88 8.96 13.97
CA PHE A 14 8.38 9.58 12.75
C PHE A 14 8.92 10.99 12.61
N GLY A 15 9.42 11.32 11.43
CA GLY A 15 9.81 12.68 11.06
C GLY A 15 8.60 13.53 10.65
N ALA A 16 8.87 14.77 10.27
CA ALA A 16 7.85 15.63 9.67
C ALA A 16 7.32 15.00 8.37
N GLU A 17 6.01 15.06 8.17
CA GLU A 17 5.38 14.55 6.97
C GLU A 17 5.77 15.40 5.75
N ILE A 18 6.36 14.73 4.75
CA ILE A 18 6.95 15.39 3.59
C ILE A 18 5.92 16.17 2.75
N PHE A 19 4.71 15.62 2.61
CA PHE A 19 3.64 16.25 1.83
C PHE A 19 3.07 17.48 2.52
N ALA A 20 2.98 17.48 3.85
CA ALA A 20 2.58 18.67 4.62
C ALA A 20 3.62 19.79 4.44
N ALA A 21 4.90 19.49 4.59
CA ALA A 21 5.98 20.47 4.40
C ALA A 21 6.02 21.04 2.97
N LEU A 22 5.77 20.21 1.96
CA LEU A 22 5.67 20.66 0.56
C LEU A 22 4.45 21.55 0.33
N ASN A 23 3.31 21.22 0.93
CA ASN A 23 2.10 22.03 0.84
C ASN A 23 2.28 23.40 1.49
N ASP A 24 2.88 23.47 2.68
CA ASP A 24 3.16 24.73 3.37
C ASP A 24 4.09 25.62 2.53
N LYS A 25 5.12 25.03 1.92
CA LYS A 25 6.02 25.73 1.01
C LYS A 25 5.29 26.25 -0.24
N LYS A 26 4.37 25.44 -0.80
CA LYS A 26 3.53 25.84 -1.93
C LYS A 26 2.69 27.07 -1.55
N VAL A 27 1.94 26.99 -0.45
CA VAL A 27 1.07 28.09 0.04
C VAL A 27 1.88 29.38 0.26
N ALA A 28 3.06 29.27 0.88
CA ALA A 28 3.92 30.43 1.12
C ALA A 28 4.45 31.07 -0.18
N LEU A 29 4.71 30.29 -1.23
CA LEU A 29 5.15 30.81 -2.52
C LEU A 29 4.01 31.42 -3.33
N GLU A 30 2.82 30.84 -3.29
CA GLU A 30 1.60 31.38 -3.90
C GLU A 30 1.22 32.73 -3.27
N ALA A 31 1.34 32.87 -1.94
CA ALA A 31 1.14 34.14 -1.23
C ALA A 31 2.11 35.24 -1.65
N GLN A 32 3.29 34.87 -2.19
CA GLN A 32 4.27 35.80 -2.79
C GLN A 32 3.94 36.16 -4.26
N GLY A 33 2.80 35.70 -4.78
CA GLY A 33 2.40 35.93 -6.19
C GLY A 33 3.15 35.06 -7.21
N LYS A 34 3.88 34.02 -6.79
CA LYS A 34 4.59 33.12 -7.71
C LYS A 34 3.61 32.13 -8.35
N LYS A 35 3.71 31.99 -9.68
CA LYS A 35 3.01 30.93 -10.40
C LYS A 35 3.73 29.61 -10.19
N LEU A 36 3.03 28.63 -9.65
CA LEU A 36 3.57 27.30 -9.39
C LEU A 36 2.93 26.25 -10.30
N TYR A 37 3.73 25.27 -10.69
CA TYR A 37 3.29 24.04 -11.33
C TYR A 37 3.52 22.89 -10.36
N ASN A 38 2.42 22.36 -9.81
CA ASN A 38 2.51 21.28 -8.81
C ASN A 38 2.61 19.94 -9.50
N LEU A 39 3.76 19.28 -9.39
CA LEU A 39 4.02 17.93 -9.88
C LEU A 39 4.35 16.96 -8.72
N SER A 40 4.02 17.33 -7.47
CA SER A 40 4.39 16.56 -6.28
C SER A 40 3.43 15.43 -5.94
N VAL A 41 2.18 15.52 -6.37
CA VAL A 41 1.14 14.54 -6.07
C VAL A 41 0.41 14.16 -7.35
N GLY A 42 0.45 12.86 -7.68
CA GLY A 42 -0.21 12.27 -8.86
C GLY A 42 -1.65 11.89 -8.57
N THR A 43 -2.46 12.79 -8.03
CA THR A 43 -3.89 12.51 -7.83
C THR A 43 -4.62 12.50 -9.17
N PRO A 44 -5.43 11.45 -9.47
CA PRO A 44 -6.27 11.43 -10.65
C PRO A 44 -7.20 12.65 -10.68
N ASP A 45 -7.24 13.35 -11.82
CA ASP A 45 -8.02 14.57 -12.02
C ASP A 45 -9.24 14.37 -12.93
N PHE A 46 -9.44 13.15 -13.45
CA PHE A 46 -10.61 12.78 -14.21
C PHE A 46 -11.81 12.52 -13.30
N GLU A 47 -12.97 13.01 -13.71
CA GLU A 47 -14.20 12.70 -13.00
C GLU A 47 -14.59 11.22 -13.15
N PRO A 48 -15.21 10.61 -12.11
CA PRO A 48 -15.82 9.29 -12.24
C PRO A 48 -16.87 9.28 -13.37
N MET A 49 -17.00 8.15 -14.05
CA MET A 49 -17.98 7.98 -15.11
C MET A 49 -19.40 8.28 -14.58
N PRO A 50 -20.31 8.85 -15.43
CA PRO A 50 -21.64 9.26 -15.01
C PRO A 50 -22.45 8.16 -14.30
N HIS A 51 -22.36 6.92 -14.74
CA HIS A 51 -23.07 5.79 -14.13
C HIS A 51 -22.60 5.49 -12.69
N ILE A 52 -21.31 5.74 -12.37
CA ILE A 52 -20.77 5.56 -11.02
C ILE A 52 -21.35 6.63 -10.09
N LYS A 53 -21.36 7.90 -10.56
CA LYS A 53 -21.96 9.00 -9.79
C LYS A 53 -23.45 8.78 -9.56
N GLN A 54 -24.17 8.31 -10.59
CA GLN A 54 -25.60 8.02 -10.48
C GLN A 54 -25.86 6.90 -9.46
N ALA A 55 -25.10 5.80 -9.51
CA ALA A 55 -25.25 4.69 -8.55
C ALA A 55 -25.05 5.16 -7.09
N LEU A 56 -24.08 6.06 -6.85
CA LEU A 56 -23.89 6.65 -5.53
C LEU A 56 -25.10 7.50 -5.08
N CYS A 57 -25.63 8.33 -5.99
CA CYS A 57 -26.81 9.13 -5.70
C CYS A 57 -28.04 8.26 -5.39
N ASP A 58 -28.26 7.22 -6.18
CA ASP A 58 -29.38 6.30 -6.00
C ASP A 58 -29.27 5.55 -4.65
N ALA A 59 -28.06 5.06 -4.34
CA ALA A 59 -27.78 4.40 -3.06
C ALA A 59 -28.00 5.34 -1.85
N ALA A 60 -27.63 6.62 -1.98
CA ALA A 60 -27.81 7.61 -0.93
C ALA A 60 -29.31 7.90 -0.63
N MET A 61 -30.21 7.66 -1.57
CA MET A 61 -31.66 7.85 -1.39
C MET A 61 -32.32 6.67 -0.68
N VAL A 62 -31.61 5.57 -0.47
CA VAL A 62 -32.13 4.38 0.23
C VAL A 62 -31.86 4.50 1.73
N SER A 63 -32.91 4.60 2.54
CA SER A 63 -32.82 4.82 3.99
C SER A 63 -32.00 3.73 4.72
N GLU A 64 -32.05 2.50 4.24
CA GLU A 64 -31.31 1.36 4.79
C GLU A 64 -29.80 1.56 4.75
N ASN A 65 -29.28 2.30 3.77
CA ASN A 65 -27.85 2.55 3.60
C ASN A 65 -27.27 3.53 4.64
N TRP A 66 -28.13 4.18 5.43
CA TRP A 66 -27.72 5.10 6.51
C TRP A 66 -27.65 4.43 7.88
N LYS A 67 -27.83 3.13 7.94
CA LYS A 67 -27.71 2.37 9.18
C LYS A 67 -26.24 2.17 9.57
N TYR A 68 -26.02 2.02 10.86
CA TYR A 68 -24.69 1.66 11.39
C TYR A 68 -24.26 0.30 10.82
N SER A 69 -23.09 0.29 10.15
CA SER A 69 -22.54 -0.93 9.57
C SER A 69 -21.62 -1.64 10.55
N LEU A 70 -21.82 -2.94 10.75
CA LEU A 70 -20.99 -3.79 11.59
C LEU A 70 -19.97 -4.61 10.79
N ARG A 71 -20.09 -4.62 9.47
CA ARG A 71 -19.25 -5.37 8.53
C ARG A 71 -19.39 -4.79 7.13
N ASP A 72 -18.51 -5.23 6.24
CA ASP A 72 -18.56 -4.89 4.82
C ASP A 72 -19.86 -5.37 4.17
N LEU A 73 -20.28 -4.67 3.11
CA LEU A 73 -21.40 -5.10 2.27
C LEU A 73 -21.03 -6.39 1.54
N LEU A 74 -21.87 -7.41 1.64
CA LEU A 74 -21.64 -8.69 0.99
C LEU A 74 -21.51 -8.55 -0.54
N GLU A 75 -22.33 -7.69 -1.14
CA GLU A 75 -22.27 -7.39 -2.58
C GLU A 75 -20.93 -6.81 -3.00
N LEU A 76 -20.26 -6.01 -2.14
CA LEU A 76 -18.91 -5.52 -2.40
C LEU A 76 -17.92 -6.68 -2.37
N LEU A 77 -17.98 -7.52 -1.34
CA LEU A 77 -17.05 -8.65 -1.19
C LEU A 77 -17.19 -9.65 -2.34
N ASP A 78 -18.42 -10.01 -2.72
CA ASP A 78 -18.71 -10.87 -3.87
C ASP A 78 -18.19 -10.24 -5.18
N THR A 79 -18.33 -8.92 -5.32
CA THR A 79 -17.83 -8.19 -6.51
C THR A 79 -16.30 -8.24 -6.57
N VAL A 80 -15.61 -8.13 -5.43
CA VAL A 80 -14.15 -8.26 -5.36
C VAL A 80 -13.72 -9.68 -5.74
N CYS A 81 -14.38 -10.73 -5.25
CA CYS A 81 -14.10 -12.11 -5.66
C CYS A 81 -14.24 -12.28 -7.19
N ALA A 82 -15.35 -11.79 -7.75
CA ALA A 82 -15.62 -11.85 -9.19
C ALA A 82 -14.60 -11.02 -10.01
N TYR A 83 -14.13 -9.88 -9.47
CA TYR A 83 -13.09 -9.08 -10.10
C TYR A 83 -11.77 -9.83 -10.18
N TYR A 84 -11.31 -10.45 -9.08
CA TYR A 84 -10.07 -11.21 -9.04
C TYR A 84 -10.12 -12.40 -10.00
N LYS A 85 -11.23 -13.12 -10.04
CA LYS A 85 -11.42 -14.20 -11.04
C LYS A 85 -11.31 -13.69 -12.46
N ARG A 86 -12.02 -12.62 -12.81
CA ARG A 86 -12.05 -12.08 -14.17
C ARG A 86 -10.73 -11.43 -14.59
N ARG A 87 -10.07 -10.72 -13.65
CA ARG A 87 -8.91 -9.88 -13.96
C ARG A 87 -7.59 -10.62 -13.86
N PHE A 88 -7.47 -11.53 -12.91
CA PHE A 88 -6.22 -12.22 -12.59
C PHE A 88 -6.33 -13.75 -12.71
N ASP A 89 -7.49 -14.29 -13.09
CA ASP A 89 -7.79 -15.73 -13.13
C ASP A 89 -7.56 -16.43 -11.78
N VAL A 90 -7.79 -15.73 -10.68
CA VAL A 90 -7.67 -16.26 -9.34
C VAL A 90 -8.99 -16.82 -8.87
N ASP A 91 -9.03 -18.14 -8.68
CA ASP A 91 -10.17 -18.87 -8.12
C ASP A 91 -10.00 -19.14 -6.63
N GLY A 92 -11.12 -19.27 -5.93
CA GLY A 92 -11.12 -19.73 -4.54
C GLY A 92 -11.02 -18.63 -3.48
N ILE A 93 -10.97 -17.35 -3.87
CA ILE A 93 -11.15 -16.25 -2.92
C ILE A 93 -12.61 -16.21 -2.49
N THR A 94 -12.83 -16.14 -1.17
CA THR A 94 -14.16 -16.09 -0.55
C THR A 94 -14.34 -14.78 0.21
N PRO A 95 -15.60 -14.29 0.41
CA PRO A 95 -15.87 -13.03 1.09
C PRO A 95 -15.26 -12.90 2.50
N ASP A 96 -15.07 -13.99 3.22
CA ASP A 96 -14.44 -14.01 4.54
C ASP A 96 -12.93 -13.79 4.54
N GLN A 97 -12.30 -13.83 3.35
CA GLN A 97 -10.89 -13.50 3.15
C GLN A 97 -10.67 -12.04 2.71
N ILE A 98 -11.74 -11.25 2.63
CA ILE A 98 -11.69 -9.88 2.15
C ILE A 98 -12.10 -8.93 3.29
N MET A 99 -11.36 -7.84 3.42
CA MET A 99 -11.66 -6.76 4.34
C MET A 99 -11.48 -5.41 3.62
N SER A 100 -12.45 -4.50 3.74
CA SER A 100 -12.32 -3.15 3.22
C SER A 100 -11.65 -2.21 4.23
N PHE A 101 -10.96 -1.20 3.71
CA PHE A 101 -10.33 -0.14 4.48
C PHE A 101 -10.65 1.23 3.88
N ASN A 102 -10.49 2.29 4.66
CA ASN A 102 -10.54 3.67 4.16
C ASN A 102 -9.27 4.01 3.36
N GLY A 103 -9.11 3.31 2.21
CA GLY A 103 -7.90 3.29 1.43
C GLY A 103 -6.89 2.26 1.94
N SER A 104 -6.09 1.69 1.03
CA SER A 104 -5.07 0.68 1.36
C SER A 104 -4.02 1.17 2.36
N GLN A 105 -3.81 2.50 2.44
CA GLN A 105 -2.90 3.11 3.41
C GLN A 105 -3.33 2.82 4.86
N ASP A 106 -4.64 2.81 5.14
CA ASP A 106 -5.18 2.47 6.45
C ASP A 106 -4.84 1.03 6.83
N GLY A 107 -5.10 0.08 5.93
CA GLY A 107 -4.74 -1.33 6.11
C GLY A 107 -3.25 -1.54 6.32
N MET A 108 -2.41 -0.96 5.44
CA MET A 108 -0.95 -1.08 5.51
C MET A 108 -0.39 -0.46 6.79
N GLY A 109 -0.94 0.66 7.25
CA GLY A 109 -0.54 1.30 8.51
C GLY A 109 -0.86 0.46 9.75
N HIS A 110 -1.99 -0.26 9.75
CA HIS A 110 -2.42 -1.09 10.88
C HIS A 110 -1.88 -2.53 10.86
N MET A 111 -1.39 -3.00 9.71
CA MET A 111 -0.91 -4.38 9.56
C MET A 111 0.22 -4.72 10.54
N GLY A 112 1.13 -3.78 10.79
CA GLY A 112 2.19 -3.96 11.77
C GLY A 112 1.67 -4.21 13.18
N LEU A 113 0.62 -3.51 13.60
CA LEU A 113 0.00 -3.71 14.92
C LEU A 113 -0.67 -5.10 15.05
N ALA A 114 -1.20 -5.64 13.96
CA ALA A 114 -1.85 -6.93 13.96
C ALA A 114 -0.87 -8.12 13.86
N LEU A 115 0.26 -7.93 13.19
CA LEU A 115 1.12 -9.04 12.76
C LEU A 115 2.52 -9.05 13.41
N LEU A 116 3.00 -7.92 13.95
CA LEU A 116 4.37 -7.78 14.45
C LEU A 116 4.42 -7.73 15.98
N ASN A 117 5.49 -8.29 16.52
CA ASN A 117 5.96 -8.03 17.87
C ASN A 117 7.22 -7.15 17.81
N ASP A 118 7.62 -6.59 18.96
CA ASP A 118 8.84 -5.79 19.06
C ASP A 118 10.06 -6.62 18.60
N GLY A 119 10.77 -6.10 17.61
CA GLY A 119 11.97 -6.71 17.07
C GLY A 119 11.76 -7.66 15.86
N ASP A 120 10.53 -7.97 15.48
CA ASP A 120 10.26 -8.76 14.25
C ASP A 120 10.80 -8.05 13.00
N VAL A 121 11.55 -8.77 12.17
CA VAL A 121 12.15 -8.22 10.95
C VAL A 121 11.12 -8.18 9.82
N VAL A 122 11.09 -7.05 9.10
CA VAL A 122 10.24 -6.86 7.90
C VAL A 122 11.10 -6.42 6.73
N LEU A 123 11.01 -7.15 5.63
CA LEU A 123 11.69 -6.82 4.37
C LEU A 123 10.88 -5.76 3.62
N LEU A 124 11.49 -4.61 3.37
CA LEU A 124 10.89 -3.46 2.69
C LEU A 124 11.68 -3.08 1.44
N PRO A 125 11.02 -2.67 0.35
CA PRO A 125 11.72 -2.10 -0.79
C PRO A 125 12.34 -0.73 -0.45
N ASP A 126 13.45 -0.39 -1.09
CA ASP A 126 14.06 0.94 -1.03
C ASP A 126 14.45 1.39 -2.45
N PRO A 127 13.81 2.46 -2.95
CA PRO A 127 12.80 3.31 -2.31
C PRO A 127 11.42 2.65 -2.17
N CYS A 128 10.59 3.15 -1.24
CA CYS A 128 9.24 2.65 -1.04
C CYS A 128 8.23 3.74 -0.67
N TYR A 129 6.96 3.38 -0.71
CA TYR A 129 5.90 4.25 -0.23
C TYR A 129 5.96 4.39 1.31
N PRO A 130 5.90 5.61 1.88
CA PRO A 130 6.18 5.86 3.30
C PRO A 130 5.34 5.07 4.29
N VAL A 131 4.11 4.70 3.95
CA VAL A 131 3.21 3.97 4.85
C VAL A 131 3.74 2.60 5.24
N PHE A 132 4.55 1.95 4.40
CA PHE A 132 5.14 0.64 4.72
C PHE A 132 6.03 0.75 5.96
N ILE A 133 6.91 1.75 5.97
CA ILE A 133 7.79 2.02 7.12
C ILE A 133 6.95 2.39 8.36
N THR A 134 5.90 3.18 8.16
CA THR A 134 5.01 3.61 9.25
C THR A 134 4.35 2.41 9.93
N GLY A 135 3.75 1.50 9.17
CA GLY A 135 3.11 0.30 9.70
C GLY A 135 4.09 -0.59 10.48
N VAL A 136 5.29 -0.80 9.93
CA VAL A 136 6.34 -1.59 10.60
C VAL A 136 6.75 -0.96 11.93
N LYS A 137 7.04 0.34 11.96
CA LYS A 137 7.45 1.05 13.18
C LYS A 137 6.36 1.10 14.25
N LEU A 138 5.10 1.29 13.85
CA LEU A 138 3.95 1.26 14.77
C LEU A 138 3.79 -0.11 15.44
N GLY A 139 4.06 -1.17 14.70
CA GLY A 139 4.01 -2.55 15.20
C GLY A 139 5.24 -2.99 16.01
N GLY A 140 6.25 -2.11 16.20
CA GLY A 140 7.50 -2.44 16.89
C GLY A 140 8.48 -3.27 16.03
N GLY A 141 8.21 -3.42 14.74
CA GLY A 141 9.07 -4.15 13.82
C GLY A 141 10.35 -3.41 13.45
N VAL A 142 11.33 -4.16 12.96
CA VAL A 142 12.63 -3.67 12.49
C VAL A 142 12.67 -3.78 10.96
N PRO A 143 12.73 -2.65 10.22
CA PRO A 143 12.81 -2.71 8.78
C PRO A 143 14.20 -3.16 8.32
N TYR A 144 14.24 -4.11 7.39
CA TYR A 144 15.40 -4.42 6.57
C TYR A 144 15.08 -4.03 5.12
N TYR A 145 15.94 -3.21 4.51
CA TYR A 145 15.70 -2.68 3.17
C TYR A 145 16.40 -3.50 2.11
N TYR A 146 15.64 -4.01 1.13
CA TYR A 146 16.20 -4.53 -0.12
C TYR A 146 16.13 -3.43 -1.19
N HIS A 147 17.26 -3.16 -1.84
CA HIS A 147 17.39 -2.01 -2.73
C HIS A 147 16.86 -2.30 -4.12
N LEU A 148 16.02 -1.38 -4.63
CA LEU A 148 15.56 -1.38 -6.01
C LEU A 148 16.55 -0.56 -6.85
N THR A 149 17.51 -1.24 -7.46
CA THR A 149 18.62 -0.58 -8.17
C THR A 149 18.42 -0.55 -9.69
N LYS A 150 19.11 0.35 -10.36
CA LYS A 150 19.07 0.46 -11.82
C LYS A 150 19.59 -0.80 -12.50
N GLU A 151 20.57 -1.47 -11.91
CA GLU A 151 21.18 -2.71 -12.39
C GLU A 151 20.14 -3.84 -12.49
N HIS A 152 19.14 -3.81 -11.60
CA HIS A 152 18.02 -4.76 -11.58
C HIS A 152 16.73 -4.13 -12.14
N ASN A 153 16.81 -3.08 -12.95
CA ASN A 153 15.65 -2.37 -13.51
C ASN A 153 14.63 -1.92 -12.44
N PHE A 154 15.12 -1.60 -11.25
CA PHE A 154 14.32 -1.25 -10.07
C PHE A 154 13.32 -2.34 -9.66
N LEU A 155 13.64 -3.60 -9.91
CA LEU A 155 12.87 -4.76 -9.47
C LEU A 155 13.51 -5.40 -8.24
N PRO A 156 12.74 -6.07 -7.37
CA PRO A 156 13.27 -6.84 -6.27
C PRO A 156 14.24 -7.93 -6.75
N ASN A 157 15.39 -8.06 -6.08
CA ASN A 157 16.30 -9.19 -6.26
C ASN A 157 16.44 -9.93 -4.93
N VAL A 158 15.63 -10.96 -4.74
CA VAL A 158 15.59 -11.72 -3.49
C VAL A 158 16.89 -12.50 -3.21
N LYS A 159 17.70 -12.74 -4.25
CA LYS A 159 19.01 -13.42 -4.12
C LYS A 159 20.08 -12.57 -3.42
N GLU A 160 19.86 -11.27 -3.31
CA GLU A 160 20.74 -10.35 -2.60
C GLU A 160 20.38 -10.21 -1.11
N ILE A 161 19.25 -10.79 -0.69
CA ILE A 161 18.85 -10.79 0.73
C ILE A 161 19.64 -11.91 1.43
N PRO A 162 20.45 -11.61 2.45
CA PRO A 162 21.20 -12.63 3.17
C PRO A 162 20.30 -13.65 3.86
N ASP A 163 20.64 -14.92 3.82
CA ASP A 163 19.85 -15.98 4.42
C ASP A 163 19.57 -15.77 5.91
N ASP A 164 20.55 -15.26 6.65
CA ASP A 164 20.40 -14.99 8.08
C ASP A 164 19.44 -13.85 8.40
N VAL A 165 19.16 -12.97 7.43
CA VAL A 165 18.12 -11.95 7.49
C VAL A 165 16.78 -12.53 7.08
N ALA A 166 16.75 -13.28 5.98
CA ALA A 166 15.55 -13.93 5.47
C ALA A 166 14.94 -14.89 6.52
N ASP A 167 15.77 -15.69 7.19
CA ASP A 167 15.34 -16.63 8.24
C ASP A 167 14.72 -15.95 9.48
N LYS A 168 15.01 -14.65 9.70
CA LYS A 168 14.43 -13.85 10.78
C LYS A 168 13.25 -13.01 10.32
N ALA A 169 13.09 -12.85 9.02
CA ALA A 169 12.04 -12.01 8.46
C ALA A 169 10.66 -12.66 8.65
N LYS A 170 9.71 -11.88 9.12
CA LYS A 170 8.33 -12.30 9.30
C LYS A 170 7.43 -11.90 8.16
N ILE A 171 7.70 -10.73 7.58
CA ILE A 171 6.92 -10.14 6.50
C ILE A 171 7.88 -9.63 5.42
N MET A 172 7.49 -9.79 4.16
CA MET A 172 8.05 -9.09 3.01
C MET A 172 6.94 -8.27 2.35
N ILE A 173 7.17 -6.97 2.17
CA ILE A 173 6.26 -6.11 1.42
C ILE A 173 6.84 -5.88 0.04
N VAL A 174 6.04 -6.14 -1.00
CA VAL A 174 6.36 -5.91 -2.40
C VAL A 174 5.32 -4.97 -2.99
N SER A 175 5.73 -3.89 -3.64
CA SER A 175 4.85 -2.98 -4.38
C SER A 175 5.18 -3.09 -5.85
N LEU A 176 4.31 -3.69 -6.65
CA LEU A 176 4.46 -3.89 -8.10
C LEU A 176 3.10 -3.82 -8.79
N PRO A 177 2.88 -2.87 -9.71
CA PRO A 177 3.84 -1.85 -10.17
C PRO A 177 4.30 -0.91 -9.05
N ALA A 178 5.59 -0.57 -9.05
CA ALA A 178 6.24 0.03 -7.90
C ALA A 178 6.03 1.55 -7.78
N ASN A 179 5.68 2.03 -6.61
CA ASN A 179 5.76 3.44 -6.25
C ASN A 179 7.00 3.66 -5.34
N PRO A 180 7.99 4.52 -5.71
CA PRO A 180 7.91 5.55 -6.75
C PRO A 180 8.56 5.21 -8.10
N VAL A 181 9.12 4.02 -8.29
CA VAL A 181 10.03 3.74 -9.43
C VAL A 181 9.33 3.30 -10.72
N GLY A 182 8.05 2.91 -10.67
CA GLY A 182 7.24 2.58 -11.84
C GLY A 182 7.55 1.22 -12.49
N SER A 183 8.41 0.39 -11.90
CA SER A 183 8.75 -0.93 -12.44
C SER A 183 7.56 -1.89 -12.35
N VAL A 184 7.43 -2.75 -13.36
CA VAL A 184 6.37 -3.76 -13.48
C VAL A 184 6.99 -5.14 -13.39
N GLY A 185 6.47 -5.99 -12.49
CA GLY A 185 6.95 -7.36 -12.33
C GLY A 185 6.47 -8.29 -13.44
N SER A 186 7.29 -9.32 -13.75
CA SER A 186 6.88 -10.43 -14.61
C SER A 186 6.34 -11.61 -13.78
N PRO A 187 5.59 -12.54 -14.38
CA PRO A 187 5.15 -13.76 -13.69
C PRO A 187 6.31 -14.56 -13.08
N GLU A 188 7.45 -14.61 -13.76
CA GLU A 188 8.64 -15.33 -13.30
C GLU A 188 9.23 -14.68 -12.05
N LEU A 189 9.26 -13.34 -12.00
CA LEU A 189 9.70 -12.60 -10.82
C LEU A 189 8.76 -12.84 -9.65
N TYR A 190 7.46 -12.81 -9.88
CA TYR A 190 6.48 -13.09 -8.83
C TYR A 190 6.64 -14.51 -8.28
N GLN A 191 6.85 -15.51 -9.15
CA GLN A 191 7.11 -16.87 -8.71
C GLN A 191 8.40 -16.97 -7.88
N GLU A 192 9.48 -16.29 -8.30
CA GLU A 192 10.73 -16.26 -7.55
C GLU A 192 10.55 -15.66 -6.15
N ILE A 193 9.79 -14.57 -6.02
CA ILE A 193 9.47 -13.94 -4.74
C ILE A 193 8.63 -14.88 -3.86
N VAL A 194 7.62 -15.54 -4.43
CA VAL A 194 6.78 -16.50 -3.71
C VAL A 194 7.60 -17.69 -3.21
N ASP A 195 8.47 -18.24 -4.06
CA ASP A 195 9.33 -19.38 -3.69
C ASP A 195 10.30 -18.99 -2.57
N PHE A 196 10.91 -17.81 -2.64
CA PHE A 196 11.74 -17.26 -1.58
C PHE A 196 10.96 -17.11 -0.26
N CYS A 197 9.80 -16.48 -0.30
CA CYS A 197 8.98 -16.28 0.90
C CYS A 197 8.54 -17.63 1.52
N ASN A 198 8.18 -18.59 0.70
CA ASN A 198 7.81 -19.95 1.16
C ASN A 198 8.99 -20.68 1.80
N ALA A 199 10.18 -20.60 1.19
CA ALA A 199 11.39 -21.25 1.71
C ALA A 199 11.76 -20.75 3.11
N HIS A 200 11.61 -19.44 3.35
CA HIS A 200 11.95 -18.79 4.62
C HIS A 200 10.74 -18.59 5.55
N LYS A 201 9.53 -19.04 5.15
CA LYS A 201 8.27 -18.89 5.93
C LYS A 201 7.89 -17.44 6.20
N ILE A 202 8.10 -16.58 5.22
CA ILE A 202 7.81 -15.14 5.25
C ILE A 202 6.38 -14.91 4.75
N LEU A 203 5.59 -14.09 5.46
CA LEU A 203 4.30 -13.63 4.96
C LEU A 203 4.54 -12.57 3.86
N LEU A 204 4.15 -12.90 2.64
CA LEU A 204 4.25 -11.98 1.50
C LEU A 204 3.02 -11.06 1.46
N ILE A 205 3.27 -9.75 1.35
CA ILE A 205 2.26 -8.71 1.17
C ILE A 205 2.52 -8.02 -0.15
N HIS A 206 1.55 -8.06 -1.06
CA HIS A 206 1.63 -7.42 -2.36
C HIS A 206 0.76 -6.15 -2.38
N ASP A 207 1.40 -4.98 -2.43
CA ASP A 207 0.72 -3.72 -2.75
C ASP A 207 0.59 -3.58 -4.27
N ASN A 208 -0.63 -3.78 -4.77
CA ASN A 208 -0.96 -3.83 -6.20
C ASN A 208 -1.85 -2.65 -6.62
N ALA A 209 -1.46 -1.45 -6.24
CA ALA A 209 -2.28 -0.25 -6.47
C ALA A 209 -2.37 0.17 -7.95
N TYR A 210 -1.43 -0.25 -8.80
CA TYR A 210 -1.27 0.29 -10.15
C TYR A 210 -1.39 -0.73 -11.29
N SER A 211 -1.84 -1.95 -11.02
CA SER A 211 -1.93 -3.02 -12.04
C SER A 211 -2.84 -2.70 -13.22
N ASP A 212 -3.77 -1.78 -13.06
CA ASP A 212 -4.68 -1.32 -14.12
C ASP A 212 -4.21 -0.03 -14.81
N ILE A 213 -3.07 0.56 -14.38
CA ILE A 213 -2.48 1.78 -14.95
C ILE A 213 -1.06 1.46 -15.42
N ILE A 214 -0.97 0.62 -16.46
CA ILE A 214 0.28 0.14 -17.05
C ILE A 214 0.28 0.51 -18.53
N PHE A 215 1.45 0.80 -19.07
CA PHE A 215 1.64 1.29 -20.43
C PHE A 215 2.52 0.33 -21.23
N ASP A 216 2.67 0.62 -22.54
CA ASP A 216 3.59 -0.07 -23.47
C ASP A 216 3.36 -1.57 -23.62
N GLY A 217 2.12 -2.02 -23.44
CA GLY A 217 1.75 -3.43 -23.64
C GLY A 217 2.14 -4.37 -22.49
N ALA A 218 2.69 -3.86 -21.40
CA ALA A 218 2.89 -4.64 -20.21
C ALA A 218 1.56 -5.03 -19.56
N VAL A 219 1.55 -6.12 -18.80
CA VAL A 219 0.35 -6.64 -18.13
C VAL A 219 0.59 -6.64 -16.63
N GLY A 220 -0.37 -6.06 -15.89
CA GLY A 220 -0.37 -6.13 -14.43
C GLY A 220 -0.85 -7.50 -13.96
N HIS A 221 -0.11 -8.06 -13.02
CA HIS A 221 -0.41 -9.33 -12.38
C HIS A 221 -0.70 -9.13 -10.90
N SER A 222 -1.27 -10.15 -10.25
CA SER A 222 -1.37 -10.28 -8.80
C SER A 222 -0.53 -11.47 -8.36
N ILE A 223 0.06 -11.39 -7.20
CA ILE A 223 0.69 -12.53 -6.53
C ILE A 223 -0.40 -13.31 -5.83
#